data_702ee933dc2b24f8a992e293f93bf7ba
#
_entry.id   702ee933dc2b24f8a992e293f93bf7ba
#
_cell.length_a   1.000
_cell.length_b   1.000
_cell.length_c   1.000
_cell.angle_alpha   90.00
_cell.angle_beta   90.00
_cell.angle_gamma   90.00
#
_symmetry.space_group_name_H-M   'P 1'
#
loop_
_entity.id
_entity.type
_entity.pdbx_description
1 polymer ?
#
loop_
_entity_poly.entity_id
_entity_poly.type
_entity_poly.pdbx_seq_one_letter_code
_entity_poly.pdbx_strand_id
1 'polypeptide(L)'
;MERTLVIVKPDGFARGLTGEVLRRIEAKGYVLDTLQIMTADRERLAQHYAEHEGKPFYQPLVDFMASGPATFAIVKGERVIEGFRSLAGATDPTAAAPGSIRGDLGRDWGLAVQQNIVHGSDSPESAEREIGIWFDES
;
A
#
# COMPACT_ATOMS: atom_id res chain seq x y z
N MET A 1 -7.08 -10.66 -16.65
CA MET A 1 -7.05 -10.62 -15.19
C MET A 1 -6.33 -9.37 -14.74
N GLU A 2 -6.91 -8.68 -13.80
CA GLU A 2 -6.39 -7.42 -13.30
C GLU A 2 -5.27 -7.63 -12.29
N ARG A 3 -4.39 -6.65 -12.13
CA ARG A 3 -3.37 -6.68 -11.09
C ARG A 3 -3.26 -5.32 -10.40
N THR A 4 -2.78 -5.33 -9.16
CA THR A 4 -2.62 -4.12 -8.35
C THR A 4 -1.29 -4.15 -7.62
N LEU A 5 -0.77 -2.98 -7.29
CA LEU A 5 0.37 -2.86 -6.39
C LEU A 5 -0.13 -2.73 -4.97
N VAL A 6 0.30 -3.63 -4.11
CA VAL A 6 0.05 -3.55 -2.67
C VAL A 6 1.38 -3.24 -1.97
N ILE A 7 1.37 -2.27 -1.08
CA ILE A 7 2.52 -1.99 -0.23
C ILE A 7 2.06 -2.15 1.22
N VAL A 8 2.77 -2.98 1.98
CA VAL A 8 2.67 -2.92 3.44
C VAL A 8 3.68 -1.86 3.86
N LYS A 9 3.18 -0.69 4.23
CA LYS A 9 3.97 0.51 4.51
C LYS A 9 4.90 0.31 5.70
N PRO A 10 5.90 1.19 5.91
CA PRO A 10 6.84 1.02 7.01
C PRO A 10 6.21 0.83 8.38
N ASP A 11 5.07 1.47 8.66
CA ASP A 11 4.36 1.30 9.93
C ASP A 11 3.83 -0.13 10.10
N GLY A 12 3.19 -0.66 9.06
CA GLY A 12 2.70 -2.05 9.09
C GLY A 12 3.84 -3.05 9.16
N PHE A 13 4.90 -2.80 8.40
CA PHE A 13 6.07 -3.69 8.43
C PHE A 13 6.71 -3.71 9.82
N ALA A 14 6.94 -2.54 10.42
CA ALA A 14 7.56 -2.43 11.74
C ALA A 14 6.72 -3.10 12.84
N ARG A 15 5.40 -3.10 12.69
CA ARG A 15 4.48 -3.75 13.62
C ARG A 15 4.34 -5.25 13.38
N GLY A 16 5.04 -5.81 12.39
CA GLY A 16 4.97 -7.23 12.07
C GLY A 16 3.65 -7.65 11.40
N LEU A 17 3.00 -6.76 10.67
CA LEU A 17 1.68 -7.03 10.08
C LEU A 17 1.73 -7.55 8.65
N THR A 18 2.93 -7.67 8.05
CA THR A 18 3.04 -8.16 6.66
C THR A 18 2.35 -9.51 6.48
N GLY A 19 2.62 -10.46 7.36
CA GLY A 19 2.02 -11.80 7.26
C GLY A 19 0.51 -11.78 7.35
N GLU A 20 -0.05 -10.94 8.22
CA GLU A 20 -1.50 -10.83 8.38
C GLU A 20 -2.14 -10.22 7.13
N VAL A 21 -1.52 -9.19 6.53
CA VAL A 21 -2.02 -8.59 5.30
C VAL A 21 -2.01 -9.61 4.16
N LEU A 22 -0.89 -10.32 4.00
CA LEU A 22 -0.78 -11.34 2.95
C LEU A 22 -1.79 -12.47 3.15
N ARG A 23 -1.98 -12.90 4.39
CA ARG A 23 -2.98 -13.94 4.71
C ARG A 23 -4.39 -13.51 4.28
N ARG A 24 -4.76 -12.26 4.55
CA ARG A 24 -6.09 -11.75 4.18
C ARG A 24 -6.26 -11.66 2.66
N ILE A 25 -5.21 -11.29 1.93
CA ILE A 25 -5.22 -11.25 0.47
C ILE A 25 -5.47 -12.65 -0.09
N GLU A 26 -4.72 -13.64 0.38
CA GLU A 26 -4.85 -15.03 -0.08
C GLU A 26 -6.17 -15.64 0.36
N ALA A 27 -6.61 -15.37 1.58
CA ALA A 27 -7.89 -15.88 2.09
C ALA A 27 -9.07 -15.37 1.26
N LYS A 28 -8.96 -14.16 0.72
CA LYS A 28 -9.98 -13.59 -0.15
C LYS A 28 -9.98 -14.22 -1.56
N GLY A 29 -8.93 -14.97 -1.89
CA GLY A 29 -8.83 -15.68 -3.16
C GLY A 29 -7.95 -15.01 -4.21
N TYR A 30 -7.27 -13.92 -3.87
CA TYR A 30 -6.33 -13.29 -4.81
C TYR A 30 -4.98 -13.99 -4.78
N VAL A 31 -4.20 -13.81 -5.85
CA VAL A 31 -2.91 -14.46 -6.02
C VAL A 31 -1.78 -13.48 -5.77
N LEU A 32 -0.84 -13.87 -4.92
CA LEU A 32 0.41 -13.13 -4.74
C LEU A 32 1.36 -13.54 -5.86
N ASP A 33 1.56 -12.65 -6.83
CA ASP A 33 2.38 -12.93 -8.00
C ASP A 33 3.86 -12.65 -7.76
N THR A 34 4.17 -11.51 -7.14
CA THR A 34 5.54 -11.08 -6.87
C THR A 34 5.59 -10.42 -5.51
N LEU A 35 6.66 -10.67 -4.77
CA LEU A 35 6.79 -10.17 -3.41
C LEU A 35 8.25 -9.76 -3.17
N GLN A 36 8.44 -8.56 -2.62
CA GLN A 36 9.77 -8.05 -2.32
C GLN A 36 9.74 -7.16 -1.08
N ILE A 37 10.74 -7.30 -0.23
CA ILE A 37 10.95 -6.42 0.91
C ILE A 37 12.09 -5.49 0.56
N MET A 38 11.88 -4.18 0.70
CA MET A 38 12.91 -3.18 0.44
C MET A 38 12.60 -1.88 1.18
N THR A 39 13.63 -1.08 1.38
CA THR A 39 13.43 0.30 1.83
C THR A 39 13.26 1.16 0.57
N ALA A 40 12.17 1.90 0.50
CA ALA A 40 11.85 2.71 -0.67
C ALA A 40 12.86 3.84 -0.84
N ASP A 41 13.41 3.98 -2.03
CA ASP A 41 14.29 5.09 -2.36
C ASP A 41 13.47 6.34 -2.74
N ARG A 42 14.04 7.50 -2.46
CA ARG A 42 13.33 8.78 -2.67
C ARG A 42 13.06 9.07 -4.14
N GLU A 43 13.91 8.59 -5.04
CA GLU A 43 13.73 8.79 -6.47
C GLU A 43 12.45 8.10 -6.96
N ARG A 44 12.24 6.82 -6.61
CA ARG A 44 11.03 6.10 -6.99
C ARG A 44 9.79 6.62 -6.25
N LEU A 45 9.96 7.05 -5.00
CA LEU A 45 8.85 7.68 -4.27
C LEU A 45 8.40 8.98 -4.94
N ALA A 46 9.33 9.77 -5.46
CA ALA A 46 8.99 10.98 -6.20
C ALA A 46 8.16 10.65 -7.45
N GLN A 47 8.48 9.55 -8.14
CA GLN A 47 7.69 9.10 -9.29
C GLN A 47 6.31 8.61 -8.85
N HIS A 48 6.26 7.84 -7.78
CA HIS A 48 5.00 7.27 -7.27
C HIS A 48 4.02 8.37 -6.84
N TYR A 49 4.52 9.39 -6.17
CA TYR A 49 3.72 10.51 -5.64
C TYR A 49 3.83 11.79 -6.49
N ALA A 50 4.19 11.67 -7.77
CA ALA A 50 4.43 12.83 -8.64
C ALA A 50 3.27 13.82 -8.66
N GLU A 51 2.03 13.34 -8.64
CA GLU A 51 0.82 14.20 -8.64
C GLU A 51 0.67 15.02 -7.36
N HIS A 52 1.37 14.66 -6.29
CA HIS A 52 1.31 15.35 -5.00
C HIS A 52 2.47 16.32 -4.78
N GLU A 53 3.42 16.39 -5.72
CA GLU A 53 4.56 17.28 -5.61
C GLU A 53 4.12 18.74 -5.43
N GLY A 54 4.73 19.44 -4.50
CA GLY A 54 4.38 20.82 -4.17
C GLY A 54 3.27 20.97 -3.15
N LYS A 55 2.59 19.91 -2.77
CA LYS A 55 1.56 19.96 -1.72
C LYS A 55 2.20 19.87 -0.33
N PRO A 56 1.59 20.49 0.70
CA PRO A 56 2.18 20.50 2.04
C PRO A 56 2.46 19.12 2.63
N PHE A 57 1.65 18.11 2.31
CA PHE A 57 1.81 16.76 2.86
C PHE A 57 2.82 15.91 2.07
N TYR A 58 3.34 16.41 0.94
CA TYR A 58 4.21 15.62 0.05
C TYR A 58 5.51 15.20 0.74
N GLN A 59 6.26 16.16 1.30
CA GLN A 59 7.56 15.87 1.91
C GLN A 59 7.43 14.95 3.14
N PRO A 60 6.48 15.21 4.07
CA PRO A 60 6.26 14.28 5.19
C PRO A 60 5.90 12.87 4.73
N LEU A 61 5.11 12.73 3.67
CA LEU A 61 4.72 11.42 3.12
C LEU A 61 5.94 10.68 2.55
N VAL A 62 6.77 11.37 1.76
CA VAL A 62 7.99 10.77 1.20
C VAL A 62 8.95 10.37 2.32
N ASP A 63 9.14 11.23 3.31
CA ASP A 63 9.98 10.94 4.47
C ASP A 63 9.50 9.70 5.22
N PHE A 64 8.19 9.59 5.44
CA PHE A 64 7.60 8.43 6.10
C PHE A 64 7.82 7.16 5.28
N MET A 65 7.53 7.19 3.99
CA MET A 65 7.67 6.00 3.14
C MET A 65 9.12 5.56 2.97
N ALA A 66 10.08 6.47 3.11
CA ALA A 66 11.51 6.16 3.04
C ALA A 66 12.11 5.77 4.39
N SER A 67 11.32 5.79 5.47
CA SER A 67 11.84 5.69 6.84
C SER A 67 12.29 4.29 7.26
N GLY A 68 11.90 3.26 6.54
CA GLY A 68 12.26 1.89 6.88
C GLY A 68 11.74 0.90 5.86
N PRO A 69 12.00 -0.40 6.09
CA PRO A 69 11.55 -1.44 5.16
C PRO A 69 10.04 -1.48 5.00
N ALA A 70 9.60 -1.85 3.80
CA ALA A 70 8.21 -2.07 3.47
C ALA A 70 8.12 -3.32 2.57
N THR A 71 6.94 -3.90 2.48
CA THR A 71 6.70 -5.05 1.62
C THR A 71 5.95 -4.60 0.38
N PHE A 72 6.49 -4.91 -0.80
CA PHE A 72 5.90 -4.56 -2.09
C PHE A 72 5.42 -5.84 -2.77
N ALA A 73 4.18 -5.86 -3.24
CA ALA A 73 3.60 -7.05 -3.85
C ALA A 73 2.81 -6.70 -5.11
N ILE A 74 2.92 -7.56 -6.11
CA ILE A 74 2.00 -7.57 -7.24
C ILE A 74 0.95 -8.63 -6.93
N VAL A 75 -0.31 -8.21 -6.87
CA VAL A 75 -1.44 -9.08 -6.55
C VAL A 75 -2.37 -9.15 -7.76
N LYS A 76 -2.80 -10.36 -8.11
CA LYS A 76 -3.63 -10.61 -9.28
C LYS A 76 -4.98 -11.20 -8.91
N GLY A 77 -6.00 -10.84 -9.66
CA GLY A 77 -7.34 -11.38 -9.52
C GLY A 77 -8.37 -10.60 -10.29
N GLU A 78 -9.54 -11.18 -10.50
CA GLU A 78 -10.65 -10.47 -11.10
C GLU A 78 -11.10 -9.33 -10.18
N ARG A 79 -11.14 -8.11 -10.71
CA ARG A 79 -11.51 -6.90 -9.96
C ARG A 79 -10.65 -6.72 -8.69
N VAL A 80 -9.38 -7.10 -8.75
CA VAL A 80 -8.50 -7.07 -7.57
C VAL A 80 -8.25 -5.66 -7.05
N ILE A 81 -8.24 -4.66 -7.93
CA ILE A 81 -8.04 -3.26 -7.50
C ILE A 81 -9.15 -2.85 -6.54
N GLU A 82 -10.40 -3.02 -6.96
CA GLU A 82 -11.55 -2.71 -6.12
C GLU A 82 -11.61 -3.62 -4.90
N GLY A 83 -11.36 -4.92 -5.11
CA GLY A 83 -11.43 -5.91 -4.04
C GLY A 83 -10.38 -5.70 -2.96
N PHE A 84 -9.15 -5.36 -3.34
CA PHE A 84 -8.14 -5.04 -2.33
C PHE A 84 -8.46 -3.74 -1.59
N ARG A 85 -8.95 -2.72 -2.29
CA ARG A 85 -9.34 -1.47 -1.63
C ARG A 85 -10.47 -1.69 -0.62
N SER A 86 -11.42 -2.57 -0.95
CA SER A 86 -12.47 -2.99 -0.02
C SER A 86 -11.88 -3.72 1.19
N LEU A 87 -10.94 -4.63 0.95
CA LEU A 87 -10.25 -5.36 2.00
C LEU A 87 -9.44 -4.43 2.91
N ALA A 88 -8.79 -3.41 2.32
CA ALA A 88 -8.00 -2.44 3.06
C ALA A 88 -8.87 -1.53 3.94
N GLY A 89 -10.04 -1.16 3.46
CA GLY A 89 -10.95 -0.24 4.15
C GLY A 89 -10.66 1.22 3.86
N ALA A 90 -11.44 2.11 4.48
CA ALA A 90 -11.30 3.54 4.30
C ALA A 90 -9.89 4.03 4.63
N THR A 91 -9.46 5.08 3.94
CA THR A 91 -8.12 5.66 4.11
C THR A 91 -7.85 6.07 5.55
N ASP A 92 -8.84 6.65 6.23
CA ASP A 92 -8.75 6.97 7.65
C ASP A 92 -9.02 5.69 8.46
N PRO A 93 -8.00 5.15 9.18
CA PRO A 93 -8.17 3.88 9.91
C PRO A 93 -9.24 3.93 10.99
N THR A 94 -9.46 5.10 11.61
CA THR A 94 -10.48 5.25 12.63
C THR A 94 -11.89 5.14 12.03
N ALA A 95 -12.07 5.61 10.81
CA ALA A 95 -13.35 5.54 10.10
C ALA A 95 -13.55 4.21 9.37
N ALA A 96 -12.48 3.43 9.17
CA ALA A 96 -12.55 2.17 8.44
C ALA A 96 -13.40 1.14 9.18
N ALA A 97 -14.19 0.38 8.44
CA ALA A 97 -15.10 -0.60 9.02
C ALA A 97 -14.34 -1.77 9.67
N PRO A 98 -14.84 -2.28 10.80
CA PRO A 98 -14.35 -3.55 11.34
C PRO A 98 -14.41 -4.65 10.28
N GLY A 99 -13.42 -5.52 10.26
CA GLY A 99 -13.26 -6.55 9.23
C GLY A 99 -12.29 -6.14 8.14
N SER A 100 -12.11 -4.84 7.89
CA SER A 100 -11.09 -4.37 6.97
C SER A 100 -9.71 -4.35 7.65
N ILE A 101 -8.64 -4.33 6.85
CA ILE A 101 -7.28 -4.28 7.38
C ILE A 101 -7.11 -3.04 8.27
N ARG A 102 -7.47 -1.88 7.76
CA ARG A 102 -7.32 -0.62 8.50
C ARG A 102 -8.27 -0.54 9.70
N GLY A 103 -9.49 -1.05 9.56
CA GLY A 103 -10.45 -1.04 10.66
C GLY A 103 -10.05 -1.95 11.80
N ASP A 104 -9.45 -3.10 11.51
CA ASP A 104 -9.04 -4.05 12.54
C ASP A 104 -7.70 -3.69 13.18
N LEU A 105 -6.76 -3.16 12.40
CA LEU A 105 -5.35 -3.06 12.80
C LEU A 105 -4.83 -1.64 12.91
N GLY A 106 -5.54 -0.66 12.35
CA GLY A 106 -5.12 0.74 12.33
C GLY A 106 -5.96 1.63 13.21
N ARG A 107 -5.43 2.81 13.48
CA ARG A 107 -6.15 3.90 14.15
C ARG A 107 -5.41 5.19 13.88
N ASP A 108 -6.02 6.33 14.24
CA ASP A 108 -5.33 7.61 14.23
C ASP A 108 -4.41 7.69 15.44
N TRP A 109 -3.10 7.81 15.19
CA TRP A 109 -2.09 7.91 16.25
C TRP A 109 -1.77 9.35 16.62
N GLY A 110 -2.47 10.34 16.03
CA GLY A 110 -2.22 11.75 16.26
C GLY A 110 -0.95 12.28 15.60
N LEU A 111 -0.47 11.61 14.55
CA LEU A 111 0.77 11.97 13.87
C LEU A 111 0.50 12.85 12.66
N ALA A 112 1.50 13.62 12.24
CA ALA A 112 1.39 14.51 11.08
C ALA A 112 1.13 13.73 9.79
N VAL A 113 1.70 12.53 9.64
CA VAL A 113 1.41 11.61 8.54
C VAL A 113 0.57 10.48 9.09
N GLN A 114 -0.61 10.28 8.49
CA GLN A 114 -1.48 9.20 8.90
C GLN A 114 -0.87 7.84 8.53
N GLN A 115 -0.69 6.98 9.53
CA GLN A 115 -0.14 5.64 9.34
C GLN A 115 -1.30 4.66 9.19
N ASN A 116 -1.55 4.23 7.96
CA ASN A 116 -2.70 3.39 7.64
C ASN A 116 -2.34 2.04 7.02
N ILE A 117 -1.16 1.54 7.32
CA ILE A 117 -0.69 0.17 7.13
C ILE A 117 -0.42 -0.19 5.67
N VAL A 118 -1.36 0.03 4.76
CA VAL A 118 -1.27 -0.50 3.39
C VAL A 118 -1.59 0.55 2.35
N HIS A 119 -1.06 0.30 1.15
CA HIS A 119 -1.42 1.00 -0.08
C HIS A 119 -1.96 -0.03 -1.07
N GLY A 120 -2.99 0.35 -1.83
CA GLY A 120 -3.44 -0.36 -3.01
C GLY A 120 -3.66 0.63 -4.14
N SER A 121 -3.39 0.22 -5.37
CA SER A 121 -3.61 1.08 -6.54
C SER A 121 -5.09 1.44 -6.67
N ASP A 122 -5.41 2.61 -7.25
CA ASP A 122 -6.78 3.10 -7.32
C ASP A 122 -7.45 2.91 -8.70
N SER A 123 -6.67 2.51 -9.70
CA SER A 123 -7.17 2.27 -11.05
C SER A 123 -6.23 1.35 -11.81
N PRO A 124 -6.68 0.74 -12.93
CA PRO A 124 -5.79 -0.06 -13.76
C PRO A 124 -4.58 0.72 -14.27
N GLU A 125 -4.76 1.97 -14.64
CA GLU A 125 -3.67 2.84 -15.13
C GLU A 125 -2.66 3.11 -14.03
N SER A 126 -3.13 3.45 -12.83
CA SER A 126 -2.27 3.66 -11.67
C SER A 126 -1.53 2.39 -11.30
N ALA A 127 -2.20 1.24 -11.33
CA ALA A 127 -1.59 -0.04 -11.01
C ALA A 127 -0.41 -0.35 -11.94
N GLU A 128 -0.60 -0.21 -13.25
CA GLU A 128 0.47 -0.51 -14.20
C GLU A 128 1.64 0.47 -14.07
N ARG A 129 1.35 1.74 -13.85
CA ARG A 129 2.38 2.75 -13.62
C ARG A 129 3.18 2.45 -12.35
N GLU A 130 2.49 2.17 -11.27
CA GLU A 130 3.12 1.90 -9.97
C GLU A 130 3.95 0.61 -10.01
N ILE A 131 3.43 -0.44 -10.61
CA ILE A 131 4.17 -1.70 -10.76
C ILE A 131 5.45 -1.48 -11.57
N GLY A 132 5.38 -0.70 -12.64
CA GLY A 132 6.55 -0.37 -13.45
C GLY A 132 7.62 0.40 -12.67
N ILE A 133 7.21 1.27 -11.73
CA ILE A 133 8.15 2.01 -10.87
C ILE A 133 8.90 1.05 -9.94
N TRP A 134 8.19 0.15 -9.28
CA TRP A 134 8.76 -0.63 -8.18
C TRP A 134 9.35 -1.97 -8.60
N PHE A 135 8.89 -2.56 -9.69
CA PHE A 135 9.34 -3.88 -10.12
C PHE A 135 10.10 -3.87 -11.46
N ASP A 136 10.31 -2.70 -12.03
CA ASP A 136 11.12 -2.54 -13.24
C ASP A 136 10.72 -3.53 -14.35
N GLU A 137 9.42 -3.69 -14.55
CA GLU A 137 8.91 -4.57 -15.61
C GLU A 137 9.04 -3.88 -16.97
N SER A 138 9.70 -4.54 -17.86
CA SER A 138 9.84 -4.10 -19.25
C SER A 138 8.77 -4.72 -20.14
#